data_5e41715b74b49d4b3db553abbd1befa1
#
_entry.id   5e41715b74b49d4b3db553abbd1befa1
#
_cell.length_a   1.000
_cell.length_b   1.000
_cell.length_c   1.000
_cell.angle_alpha   90.00
_cell.angle_beta   90.00
_cell.angle_gamma   90.00
#
_symmetry.space_group_name_H-M   'P 1'
#
loop_
_entity.id
_entity.type
_entity.pdbx_description
1 polymer ?
#
loop_
_entity_poly.entity_id
_entity_poly.type
_entity_poly.pdbx_seq_one_letter_code
_entity_poly.pdbx_strand_id
1 'polypeptide(L)'
;DGRASDFAWTNPPKVDDTSSYAKLKLHLAYILTIPGVPVIYYGDEIGMTGASDPDNRRMMRFDDDLNENEKQTFKDVSKIIHIRKNHPALRYGDFLTLKADKNIYAYVRSDMNERVLVVVNKNSNNQKVEFILPGIYKVNKAKDLISGGEFTIKDNKIVLDVDGTKYIILKLEK
;
A
#
# COMPACT_ATOMS: atom_id res chain seq x y z
N ASP A 1 34.43 2.93 -12.70
CA ASP A 1 33.66 3.43 -11.52
C ASP A 1 33.00 4.78 -11.85
N GLY A 2 32.03 4.78 -12.77
CA GLY A 2 31.22 5.97 -13.09
C GLY A 2 30.14 6.20 -12.02
N ARG A 3 29.68 7.44 -11.86
CA ARG A 3 28.54 7.76 -11.00
C ARG A 3 27.28 7.15 -11.60
N ALA A 4 26.33 6.73 -10.77
CA ALA A 4 25.05 6.21 -11.23
C ALA A 4 24.32 7.16 -12.21
N SER A 5 24.50 8.50 -12.03
CA SER A 5 24.02 9.53 -12.95
C SER A 5 24.61 9.43 -14.37
N ASP A 6 25.93 9.14 -14.47
CA ASP A 6 26.61 9.09 -15.76
C ASP A 6 26.18 7.85 -16.54
N PHE A 7 25.97 6.74 -15.82
CA PHE A 7 25.47 5.49 -16.39
C PHE A 7 24.03 5.64 -16.92
N ALA A 8 23.19 6.40 -16.24
CA ALA A 8 21.78 6.59 -16.62
C ALA A 8 21.60 7.36 -17.95
N TRP A 9 22.58 8.17 -18.36
CA TRP A 9 22.55 8.85 -19.67
C TRP A 9 22.71 7.88 -20.84
N THR A 10 23.56 6.86 -20.65
CA THR A 10 23.86 5.88 -21.71
C THR A 10 22.96 4.65 -21.62
N ASN A 11 22.53 4.29 -20.41
CA ASN A 11 21.66 3.13 -20.16
C ASN A 11 20.62 3.46 -19.07
N PRO A 12 19.58 4.24 -19.42
CA PRO A 12 18.57 4.67 -18.46
C PRO A 12 17.84 3.45 -17.86
N PRO A 13 17.63 3.42 -16.52
CA PRO A 13 16.93 2.32 -15.88
C PRO A 13 15.52 2.14 -16.44
N LYS A 14 15.17 0.88 -16.65
CA LYS A 14 13.85 0.42 -17.11
C LYS A 14 13.31 -0.61 -16.13
N VAL A 15 12.01 -0.88 -16.21
CA VAL A 15 11.40 -1.98 -15.46
C VAL A 15 11.69 -3.28 -16.19
N ASP A 16 12.63 -4.06 -15.67
CA ASP A 16 12.97 -5.39 -16.22
C ASP A 16 12.08 -6.50 -15.67
N ASP A 17 11.56 -6.30 -14.44
CA ASP A 17 10.69 -7.25 -13.74
C ASP A 17 9.39 -6.55 -13.30
N THR A 18 8.27 -7.05 -13.79
CA THR A 18 6.94 -6.51 -13.47
C THR A 18 6.58 -6.63 -11.99
N SER A 19 7.26 -7.49 -11.21
CA SER A 19 7.12 -7.55 -9.75
C SER A 19 7.48 -6.22 -9.06
N SER A 20 8.26 -5.36 -9.73
CA SER A 20 8.59 -4.02 -9.26
C SER A 20 7.36 -3.15 -9.06
N TYR A 21 6.35 -3.27 -9.91
CA TYR A 21 5.07 -2.56 -9.74
C TYR A 21 4.31 -3.03 -8.51
N ALA A 22 4.36 -4.32 -8.18
CA ALA A 22 3.73 -4.83 -6.97
C ALA A 22 4.42 -4.28 -5.70
N LYS A 23 5.75 -4.24 -5.70
CA LYS A 23 6.56 -3.66 -4.61
C LYS A 23 6.28 -2.16 -4.45
N LEU A 24 6.23 -1.41 -5.56
CA LEU A 24 5.89 0.01 -5.54
C LEU A 24 4.51 0.25 -4.94
N LYS A 25 3.47 -0.46 -5.42
CA LYS A 25 2.11 -0.35 -4.88
C LYS A 25 2.05 -0.68 -3.39
N LEU A 26 2.82 -1.66 -2.93
CA LEU A 26 2.94 -2.01 -1.52
C LEU A 26 3.49 -0.82 -0.70
N HIS A 27 4.55 -0.15 -1.17
CA HIS A 27 5.13 1.02 -0.53
C HIS A 27 4.18 2.21 -0.54
N LEU A 28 3.50 2.47 -1.65
CA LEU A 28 2.52 3.54 -1.75
C LEU A 28 1.30 3.27 -0.83
N ALA A 29 0.83 2.03 -0.74
CA ALA A 29 -0.20 1.66 0.22
C ALA A 29 0.23 1.95 1.66
N TYR A 30 1.47 1.61 2.01
CA TYR A 30 2.04 1.92 3.31
C TYR A 30 2.08 3.43 3.57
N ILE A 31 2.70 4.22 2.69
CA ILE A 31 2.82 5.68 2.83
C ILE A 31 1.45 6.35 2.93
N LEU A 32 0.48 5.91 2.14
CA LEU A 32 -0.87 6.47 2.11
C LEU A 32 -1.75 6.05 3.30
N THR A 33 -1.32 5.13 4.16
CA THR A 33 -2.12 4.64 5.29
C THR A 33 -1.50 4.89 6.67
N ILE A 34 -0.19 5.18 6.76
CA ILE A 34 0.47 5.60 8.01
C ILE A 34 0.10 7.04 8.40
N PRO A 35 0.38 7.45 9.66
CA PRO A 35 0.27 8.86 10.08
C PRO A 35 1.17 9.79 9.26
N GLY A 36 0.74 11.02 9.10
CA GLY A 36 1.50 12.07 8.40
C GLY A 36 0.86 12.48 7.08
N VAL A 37 1.52 13.42 6.41
CA VAL A 37 1.14 13.90 5.08
C VAL A 37 1.90 13.09 4.03
N PRO A 38 1.21 12.27 3.21
CA PRO A 38 1.88 11.51 2.17
C PRO A 38 2.38 12.47 1.07
N VAL A 39 3.60 12.22 0.62
CA VAL A 39 4.18 12.91 -0.53
C VAL A 39 4.42 11.87 -1.62
N ILE A 40 3.87 12.10 -2.80
CA ILE A 40 4.11 11.30 -4.00
C ILE A 40 4.91 12.17 -4.97
N TYR A 41 6.08 11.71 -5.38
CA TYR A 41 6.82 12.36 -6.44
C TYR A 41 6.16 12.04 -7.78
N TYR A 42 6.09 13.01 -8.69
CA TYR A 42 5.41 12.80 -9.97
C TYR A 42 6.01 11.59 -10.72
N GLY A 43 5.14 10.76 -11.25
CA GLY A 43 5.51 9.51 -11.91
C GLY A 43 5.50 8.29 -10.99
N ASP A 44 5.56 8.43 -9.66
CA ASP A 44 5.43 7.29 -8.74
C ASP A 44 4.08 6.58 -8.91
N GLU A 45 3.03 7.36 -9.19
CA GLU A 45 1.66 6.86 -9.37
C GLU A 45 1.50 5.93 -10.59
N ILE A 46 2.43 5.99 -11.53
CA ILE A 46 2.49 5.10 -12.71
C ILE A 46 3.67 4.13 -12.66
N GLY A 47 4.58 4.28 -11.70
CA GLY A 47 5.80 3.48 -11.61
C GLY A 47 6.87 3.90 -12.61
N MET A 48 6.95 5.19 -12.91
CA MET A 48 8.00 5.74 -13.78
C MET A 48 9.37 5.52 -13.15
N THR A 49 10.31 5.04 -13.93
CA THR A 49 11.69 4.80 -13.48
C THR A 49 12.54 6.06 -13.61
N GLY A 50 13.57 6.13 -12.79
CA GLY A 50 14.61 7.14 -12.86
C GLY A 50 15.82 6.75 -12.01
N ALA A 51 17.01 7.18 -12.42
CA ALA A 51 18.22 7.06 -11.61
C ALA A 51 18.38 8.29 -10.69
N SER A 52 19.62 8.65 -10.36
CA SER A 52 19.90 9.90 -9.66
C SER A 52 19.74 11.12 -10.59
N ASP A 53 19.73 12.31 -10.01
CA ASP A 53 19.62 13.56 -10.73
C ASP A 53 20.68 13.70 -11.86
N PRO A 54 20.30 14.14 -13.08
CA PRO A 54 18.98 14.66 -13.48
C PRO A 54 18.00 13.63 -14.07
N ASP A 55 18.38 12.35 -14.21
CA ASP A 55 17.55 11.32 -14.85
C ASP A 55 16.22 11.05 -14.10
N ASN A 56 16.17 11.27 -12.80
CA ASN A 56 14.93 11.18 -12.01
C ASN A 56 13.90 12.28 -12.34
N ARG A 57 14.24 13.24 -13.21
CA ARG A 57 13.35 14.32 -13.70
C ARG A 57 12.91 14.09 -15.14
N ARG A 58 12.66 12.86 -15.53
CA ARG A 58 12.14 12.52 -16.84
C ARG A 58 10.81 13.20 -17.10
N MET A 59 10.50 13.42 -18.40
CA MET A 59 9.19 13.95 -18.78
C MET A 59 8.06 13.03 -18.32
N MET A 60 7.02 13.63 -17.74
CA MET A 60 5.81 12.89 -17.35
C MET A 60 5.13 12.32 -18.60
N ARG A 61 4.61 11.11 -18.49
CA ARG A 61 3.86 10.41 -19.54
C ARG A 61 2.40 10.26 -19.10
N PHE A 62 1.50 10.31 -20.07
CA PHE A 62 0.07 10.28 -19.84
C PHE A 62 -0.63 9.35 -20.85
N ASP A 63 -1.80 8.87 -20.47
CA ASP A 63 -2.75 8.15 -21.31
C ASP A 63 -2.11 7.10 -22.24
N ASP A 64 -2.00 7.40 -23.54
CA ASP A 64 -1.53 6.46 -24.55
C ASP A 64 -0.03 6.16 -24.48
N ASP A 65 0.73 6.99 -23.78
CA ASP A 65 2.17 6.75 -23.55
C ASP A 65 2.42 5.73 -22.44
N LEU A 66 1.38 5.29 -21.72
CA LEU A 66 1.47 4.35 -20.62
C LEU A 66 1.24 2.91 -21.09
N ASN A 67 2.08 1.99 -20.62
CA ASN A 67 1.82 0.56 -20.78
C ASN A 67 0.75 0.07 -19.81
N GLU A 68 0.27 -1.17 -19.98
CA GLU A 68 -0.81 -1.72 -19.17
C GLU A 68 -0.47 -1.84 -17.66
N ASN A 69 0.79 -2.13 -17.29
CA ASN A 69 1.21 -2.17 -15.89
C ASN A 69 1.19 -0.77 -15.26
N GLU A 70 1.59 0.25 -16.00
CA GLU A 70 1.56 1.64 -15.56
C GLU A 70 0.12 2.14 -15.38
N LYS A 71 -0.76 1.86 -16.36
CA LYS A 71 -2.20 2.16 -16.26
C LYS A 71 -2.85 1.46 -15.06
N GLN A 72 -2.50 0.19 -14.83
CA GLN A 72 -3.01 -0.54 -13.68
C GLN A 72 -2.45 0.01 -12.37
N THR A 73 -1.18 0.38 -12.33
CA THR A 73 -0.56 1.01 -11.15
C THR A 73 -1.26 2.32 -10.81
N PHE A 74 -1.52 3.17 -11.79
CA PHE A 74 -2.28 4.41 -11.62
C PHE A 74 -3.67 4.17 -11.02
N LYS A 75 -4.41 3.18 -11.54
CA LYS A 75 -5.73 2.82 -11.01
C LYS A 75 -5.66 2.36 -9.55
N ASP A 76 -4.70 1.50 -9.22
CA ASP A 76 -4.53 0.96 -7.88
C ASP A 76 -4.14 2.07 -6.89
N VAL A 77 -3.19 2.92 -7.24
CA VAL A 77 -2.75 4.06 -6.41
C VAL A 77 -3.89 5.06 -6.21
N SER A 78 -4.58 5.42 -7.29
CA SER A 78 -5.76 6.29 -7.23
C SER A 78 -6.82 5.74 -6.26
N LYS A 79 -7.06 4.43 -6.28
CA LYS A 79 -7.99 3.76 -5.36
C LYS A 79 -7.57 3.93 -3.90
N ILE A 80 -6.28 3.73 -3.58
CA ILE A 80 -5.77 3.92 -2.20
C ILE A 80 -5.92 5.37 -1.77
N ILE A 81 -5.64 6.33 -2.65
CA ILE A 81 -5.81 7.76 -2.38
C ILE A 81 -7.28 8.07 -2.05
N HIS A 82 -8.23 7.52 -2.81
CA HIS A 82 -9.65 7.68 -2.54
C HIS A 82 -10.07 7.02 -1.22
N ILE A 83 -9.53 5.84 -0.90
CA ILE A 83 -9.74 5.20 0.41
C ILE A 83 -9.26 6.14 1.52
N ARG A 84 -8.02 6.65 1.45
CA ARG A 84 -7.51 7.61 2.44
C ARG A 84 -8.38 8.85 2.57
N LYS A 85 -8.87 9.39 1.44
CA LYS A 85 -9.72 10.58 1.42
C LYS A 85 -11.06 10.33 2.12
N ASN A 86 -11.64 9.15 1.92
CA ASN A 86 -12.96 8.79 2.42
C ASN A 86 -12.95 8.22 3.85
N HIS A 87 -11.77 7.87 4.38
CA HIS A 87 -11.61 7.30 5.71
C HIS A 87 -10.78 8.23 6.61
N PRO A 88 -11.46 9.09 7.43
CA PRO A 88 -10.78 10.02 8.34
C PRO A 88 -9.78 9.37 9.28
N ALA A 89 -10.03 8.15 9.74
CA ALA A 89 -9.09 7.39 10.56
C ALA A 89 -7.71 7.25 9.92
N LEU A 90 -7.62 7.09 8.59
CA LEU A 90 -6.34 7.02 7.89
C LEU A 90 -5.59 8.36 7.84
N ARG A 91 -6.28 9.48 8.04
CA ARG A 91 -5.69 10.83 8.03
C ARG A 91 -5.35 11.32 9.43
N TYR A 92 -6.29 11.20 10.36
CA TYR A 92 -6.26 11.85 11.66
C TYR A 92 -6.29 10.87 12.83
N GLY A 93 -6.58 9.58 12.57
CA GLY A 93 -6.75 8.58 13.62
C GLY A 93 -5.47 8.20 14.34
N ASP A 94 -5.63 7.63 15.51
CA ASP A 94 -4.57 7.00 16.28
C ASP A 94 -3.92 5.86 15.51
N PHE A 95 -2.78 5.41 15.98
CA PHE A 95 -2.00 4.37 15.35
C PHE A 95 -1.65 3.27 16.37
N LEU A 96 -2.08 2.04 16.09
CA LEU A 96 -1.78 0.88 16.91
C LEU A 96 -1.15 -0.22 16.06
N THR A 97 0.11 -0.55 16.29
CA THR A 97 0.75 -1.72 15.69
C THR A 97 0.22 -3.00 16.32
N LEU A 98 -0.29 -3.93 15.50
CA LEU A 98 -0.71 -5.26 15.92
C LEU A 98 0.40 -6.29 15.73
N LYS A 99 1.16 -6.17 14.64
CA LYS A 99 2.26 -7.06 14.30
C LYS A 99 3.32 -6.33 13.50
N ALA A 100 4.58 -6.56 13.85
CA ALA A 100 5.73 -6.10 13.08
C ALA A 100 6.80 -7.19 13.10
N ASP A 101 6.96 -7.91 12.01
CA ASP A 101 8.02 -8.88 11.84
C ASP A 101 8.75 -8.71 10.49
N LYS A 102 9.61 -9.64 10.14
CA LYS A 102 10.38 -9.58 8.89
C LYS A 102 9.50 -9.49 7.64
N ASN A 103 8.31 -10.09 7.65
CA ASN A 103 7.47 -10.28 6.47
C ASN A 103 6.16 -9.50 6.52
N ILE A 104 5.57 -9.40 7.69
CA ILE A 104 4.24 -8.82 7.92
C ILE A 104 4.35 -7.58 8.78
N TYR A 105 3.73 -6.53 8.31
CA TYR A 105 3.43 -5.35 9.12
C TYR A 105 1.93 -5.12 9.13
N ALA A 106 1.35 -5.10 10.33
CA ALA A 106 -0.08 -4.89 10.52
C ALA A 106 -0.36 -3.87 11.61
N TYR A 107 -1.26 -2.96 11.34
CA TYR A 107 -1.64 -1.89 12.27
C TYR A 107 -3.08 -1.46 12.07
N VAL A 108 -3.65 -0.88 13.12
CA VAL A 108 -4.98 -0.25 13.08
C VAL A 108 -4.80 1.26 13.12
N ARG A 109 -5.52 1.94 12.25
CA ARG A 109 -5.81 3.37 12.33
C ARG A 109 -7.21 3.53 12.87
N SER A 110 -7.38 4.34 13.90
CA SER A 110 -8.69 4.50 14.54
C SER A 110 -8.97 5.95 14.93
N ASP A 111 -10.21 6.37 14.73
CA ASP A 111 -10.76 7.58 15.29
C ASP A 111 -12.02 7.24 16.11
N MET A 112 -12.80 8.24 16.48
CA MET A 112 -14.02 8.06 17.28
C MET A 112 -15.10 7.28 16.52
N ASN A 113 -15.11 7.32 15.19
CA ASN A 113 -16.19 6.83 14.34
C ASN A 113 -15.84 5.52 13.60
N GLU A 114 -14.58 5.32 13.26
CA GLU A 114 -14.17 4.17 12.47
C GLU A 114 -12.81 3.59 12.87
N ARG A 115 -12.57 2.37 12.41
CA ARG A 115 -11.29 1.66 12.57
C ARG A 115 -10.94 0.99 11.26
N VAL A 116 -9.70 1.18 10.83
CA VAL A 116 -9.16 0.60 9.59
C VAL A 116 -7.93 -0.23 9.94
N LEU A 117 -8.01 -1.53 9.71
CA LEU A 117 -6.87 -2.46 9.81
C LEU A 117 -6.15 -2.48 8.47
N VAL A 118 -4.86 -2.24 8.50
CA VAL A 118 -3.97 -2.35 7.34
C VAL A 118 -3.00 -3.50 7.58
N VAL A 119 -2.88 -4.38 6.60
CA VAL A 119 -1.93 -5.50 6.62
C VAL A 119 -1.07 -5.44 5.37
N VAL A 120 0.23 -5.46 5.55
CA VAL A 120 1.24 -5.43 4.48
C VAL A 120 2.05 -6.71 4.54
N ASN A 121 2.06 -7.48 3.47
CA ASN A 121 2.93 -8.65 3.30
C ASN A 121 4.03 -8.32 2.27
N LYS A 122 5.26 -8.14 2.74
CA LYS A 122 6.40 -7.89 1.84
C LYS A 122 7.09 -9.17 1.36
N ASN A 123 6.72 -10.34 1.87
CA ASN A 123 7.22 -11.61 1.39
C ASN A 123 6.65 -11.90 -0.01
N SER A 124 7.40 -12.60 -0.84
CA SER A 124 6.92 -13.06 -2.16
C SER A 124 5.88 -14.19 -2.06
N ASN A 125 5.80 -14.87 -0.91
CA ASN A 125 4.86 -15.97 -0.67
C ASN A 125 3.65 -15.51 0.13
N ASN A 126 2.53 -16.20 -0.08
CA ASN A 126 1.33 -16.03 0.71
C ASN A 126 1.61 -16.30 2.20
N GLN A 127 0.98 -15.51 3.06
CA GLN A 127 1.10 -15.60 4.50
C GLN A 127 -0.29 -15.70 5.14
N LYS A 128 -0.51 -16.76 5.92
CA LYS A 128 -1.67 -16.83 6.80
C LYS A 128 -1.34 -16.14 8.11
N VAL A 129 -2.10 -15.12 8.44
CA VAL A 129 -1.87 -14.29 9.63
C VAL A 129 -3.10 -14.23 10.50
N GLU A 130 -2.86 -14.16 11.78
CA GLU A 130 -3.88 -14.06 12.81
C GLU A 130 -3.60 -12.83 13.66
N PHE A 131 -4.65 -12.06 13.95
CA PHE A 131 -4.57 -10.89 14.82
C PHE A 131 -5.64 -10.96 15.90
N ILE A 132 -5.27 -10.58 17.11
CA ILE A 132 -6.21 -10.33 18.20
C ILE A 132 -6.40 -8.82 18.28
N LEU A 133 -7.63 -8.38 18.03
CA LEU A 133 -8.01 -6.98 18.10
C LEU A 133 -8.33 -6.57 19.53
N PRO A 134 -8.08 -5.32 19.95
CA PRO A 134 -8.49 -4.83 21.26
C PRO A 134 -9.99 -5.05 21.50
N GLY A 135 -10.35 -5.67 22.61
CA GLY A 135 -11.75 -6.00 22.95
C GLY A 135 -12.66 -4.77 23.04
N ILE A 136 -12.09 -3.60 23.32
CA ILE A 136 -12.80 -2.32 23.34
C ILE A 136 -13.38 -1.94 21.96
N TYR A 137 -12.87 -2.51 20.87
CA TYR A 137 -13.37 -2.20 19.51
C TYR A 137 -14.77 -2.76 19.28
N LYS A 138 -15.15 -3.85 19.95
CA LYS A 138 -16.48 -4.49 19.84
C LYS A 138 -16.90 -4.71 18.40
N VAL A 139 -15.99 -5.25 17.58
CA VAL A 139 -16.19 -5.50 16.14
C VAL A 139 -16.44 -6.99 15.90
N ASN A 140 -17.28 -7.33 14.93
CA ASN A 140 -17.61 -8.71 14.57
C ASN A 140 -17.39 -9.03 13.09
N LYS A 141 -17.15 -8.00 12.27
CA LYS A 141 -16.83 -8.15 10.85
C LYS A 141 -15.85 -7.11 10.37
N ALA A 142 -15.22 -7.39 9.23
CA ALA A 142 -14.37 -6.47 8.53
C ALA A 142 -14.69 -6.49 7.04
N LYS A 143 -14.63 -5.33 6.39
CA LYS A 143 -14.86 -5.17 4.95
C LYS A 143 -13.58 -4.71 4.27
N ASP A 144 -13.15 -5.44 3.26
CA ASP A 144 -12.01 -5.04 2.43
C ASP A 144 -12.39 -3.84 1.55
N LEU A 145 -11.69 -2.74 1.73
CA LEU A 145 -11.91 -1.49 0.98
C LEU A 145 -11.36 -1.56 -0.45
N ILE A 146 -10.52 -2.57 -0.74
CA ILE A 146 -9.99 -2.79 -2.09
C ILE A 146 -10.90 -3.73 -2.89
N SER A 147 -11.19 -4.91 -2.38
CA SER A 147 -11.95 -5.93 -3.11
C SER A 147 -13.46 -5.90 -2.82
N GLY A 148 -13.86 -5.32 -1.71
CA GLY A 148 -15.24 -5.37 -1.20
C GLY A 148 -15.57 -6.66 -0.44
N GLY A 149 -14.62 -7.59 -0.29
CA GLY A 149 -14.80 -8.83 0.44
C GLY A 149 -15.07 -8.61 1.93
N GLU A 150 -15.77 -9.54 2.55
CA GLU A 150 -16.10 -9.49 3.99
C GLU A 150 -15.42 -10.62 4.75
N PHE A 151 -14.98 -10.30 5.97
CA PHE A 151 -14.33 -11.22 6.90
C PHE A 151 -15.07 -11.22 8.23
N THR A 152 -15.23 -12.40 8.82
CA THR A 152 -15.83 -12.54 10.14
C THR A 152 -14.76 -12.39 11.22
N ILE A 153 -15.08 -11.67 12.28
CA ILE A 153 -14.28 -11.52 13.49
C ILE A 153 -15.00 -12.25 14.61
N LYS A 154 -14.36 -13.25 15.19
CA LYS A 154 -14.88 -14.02 16.34
C LYS A 154 -13.94 -13.86 17.52
N ASP A 155 -14.48 -13.58 18.71
CA ASP A 155 -13.70 -13.42 19.94
C ASP A 155 -12.54 -12.42 19.78
N ASN A 156 -12.79 -11.30 19.08
CA ASN A 156 -11.81 -10.29 18.68
C ASN A 156 -10.68 -10.81 17.80
N LYS A 157 -10.82 -11.99 17.22
CA LYS A 157 -9.82 -12.64 16.38
C LYS A 157 -10.19 -12.58 14.91
N ILE A 158 -9.28 -12.14 14.08
CA ILE A 158 -9.38 -12.17 12.63
C ILE A 158 -8.24 -13.01 12.04
N VAL A 159 -8.58 -13.86 11.09
CA VAL A 159 -7.62 -14.68 10.34
C VAL A 159 -7.68 -14.27 8.87
N LEU A 160 -6.53 -13.99 8.28
CA LEU A 160 -6.41 -13.51 6.91
C LEU A 160 -5.36 -14.32 6.16
N ASP A 161 -5.66 -14.66 4.92
CA ASP A 161 -4.67 -15.12 3.95
C ASP A 161 -4.25 -13.91 3.10
N VAL A 162 -2.99 -13.51 3.22
CA VAL A 162 -2.44 -12.34 2.54
C VAL A 162 -1.45 -12.81 1.48
N ASP A 163 -1.79 -12.57 0.22
CA ASP A 163 -0.93 -12.92 -0.91
C ASP A 163 0.47 -12.29 -0.81
N GLY A 164 1.42 -12.90 -1.50
CA GLY A 164 2.79 -12.38 -1.57
C GLY A 164 2.85 -11.00 -2.22
N THR A 165 3.65 -10.10 -1.64
CA THR A 165 3.84 -8.71 -2.11
C THR A 165 2.49 -7.98 -2.29
N LYS A 166 1.60 -8.13 -1.30
CA LYS A 166 0.25 -7.55 -1.29
C LYS A 166 -0.06 -6.85 0.03
N TYR A 167 -1.08 -6.02 -0.02
CA TYR A 167 -1.65 -5.33 1.13
C TYR A 167 -3.17 -5.54 1.17
N ILE A 168 -3.72 -5.46 2.37
CA ILE A 168 -5.16 -5.50 2.63
C ILE A 168 -5.51 -4.28 3.47
N ILE A 169 -6.61 -3.62 3.17
CA ILE A 169 -7.13 -2.47 3.92
C ILE A 169 -8.57 -2.78 4.31
N LEU A 170 -8.80 -3.06 5.58
CA LEU A 170 -10.09 -3.50 6.11
C LEU A 170 -10.72 -2.43 6.99
N LYS A 171 -11.94 -2.05 6.69
CA LYS A 171 -12.79 -1.34 7.63
C LYS A 171 -13.37 -2.34 8.63
N LEU A 172 -13.12 -2.10 9.92
CA LEU A 172 -13.66 -2.92 11.01
C LEU A 172 -15.06 -2.42 11.38
N GLU A 173 -16.03 -3.34 11.51
CA GLU A 173 -17.43 -3.02 11.72
C GLU A 173 -18.04 -3.87 12.86
N LYS A 174 -19.12 -3.34 13.46
CA LYS A 174 -19.92 -4.04 14.50
C LYS A 174 -20.93 -4.99 13.87
#